data_05b76f57ecc8a610fc5e23ecfd111898
#
_entry.id   05b76f57ecc8a610fc5e23ecfd111898
#
_cell.length_a   1.000
_cell.length_b   1.000
_cell.length_c   1.000
_cell.angle_alpha   90.00
_cell.angle_beta   90.00
_cell.angle_gamma   90.00
#
_symmetry.space_group_name_H-M   'P 1'
#
loop_
_entity.id
_entity.type
_entity.pdbx_description
1 polymer ?
#
loop_
_entity_poly.entity_id
_entity_poly.type
_entity_poly.pdbx_seq_one_letter_code
_entity_poly.pdbx_strand_id
1 'polypeptide(L)'
;MKVLETDRLTLRWLTADDSAFILELLNDPGWLQFVGDKGVHTLEEARGYLLKGPIDMYRRLGFGLYLTELKESGVPIGICGLIKRDGLEDVDVGFAFLPQFRTKGYAYESASAVMVYGKDVLKLERIVAVTSPENHNAARLLGKLGLRFERMVTLGTGGAEMKLFG
;
A
#
# COMPACT_ATOMS: atom_id res chain seq x y z
N MET A 1 13.54 -9.75 -2.59
CA MET A 1 14.43 -8.79 -3.28
C MET A 1 14.16 -7.40 -2.73
N LYS A 2 15.18 -6.78 -2.21
CA LYS A 2 15.07 -5.42 -1.67
C LYS A 2 14.87 -4.42 -2.81
N VAL A 3 13.93 -3.48 -2.63
CA VAL A 3 13.62 -2.45 -3.62
C VAL A 3 14.23 -1.11 -3.23
N LEU A 4 14.06 -0.69 -1.97
CA LEU A 4 14.61 0.56 -1.48
C LEU A 4 14.76 0.53 0.05
N GLU A 5 15.54 1.47 0.55
CA GLU A 5 15.74 1.69 1.99
C GLU A 5 15.55 3.16 2.34
N THR A 6 15.11 3.40 3.56
CA THR A 6 15.08 4.72 4.18
C THR A 6 15.92 4.69 5.45
N ASP A 7 15.89 5.75 6.25
CA ASP A 7 16.64 5.78 7.51
C ASP A 7 16.28 4.64 8.46
N ARG A 8 14.99 4.31 8.55
CA ARG A 8 14.47 3.33 9.51
C ARG A 8 13.88 2.08 8.88
N LEU A 9 13.67 2.06 7.55
CA LEU A 9 12.84 1.05 6.89
C LEU A 9 13.56 0.41 5.72
N THR A 10 13.18 -0.84 5.45
CA THR A 10 13.53 -1.56 4.21
C THR A 10 12.23 -1.97 3.55
N LEU A 11 12.12 -1.71 2.25
CA LEU A 11 10.98 -2.16 1.45
C LEU A 11 11.48 -3.22 0.47
N ARG A 12 10.81 -4.37 0.47
CA ARG A 12 11.16 -5.50 -0.40
C ARG A 12 9.92 -6.15 -1.01
N TRP A 13 10.14 -6.96 -2.01
CA TRP A 13 9.05 -7.75 -2.59
C TRP A 13 8.46 -8.67 -1.54
N LEU A 14 7.13 -8.75 -1.54
CA LEU A 14 6.40 -9.79 -0.81
C LEU A 14 6.65 -11.13 -1.49
N THR A 15 6.70 -12.19 -0.70
CA THR A 15 6.76 -13.57 -1.19
C THR A 15 5.68 -14.39 -0.52
N ALA A 16 5.48 -15.61 -0.97
CA ALA A 16 4.52 -16.52 -0.34
C ALA A 16 4.85 -16.80 1.14
N ASP A 17 6.10 -16.63 1.54
CA ASP A 17 6.52 -16.80 2.94
C ASP A 17 5.99 -15.71 3.86
N ASP A 18 5.45 -14.62 3.31
CA ASP A 18 4.87 -13.52 4.08
C ASP A 18 3.39 -13.74 4.40
N SER A 19 2.86 -14.93 4.16
CA SER A 19 1.42 -15.22 4.32
C SER A 19 0.92 -14.95 5.74
N ALA A 20 1.68 -15.31 6.77
CA ALA A 20 1.26 -15.08 8.15
C ALA A 20 1.14 -13.58 8.46
N PHE A 21 2.08 -12.77 7.99
CA PHE A 21 2.02 -11.32 8.18
C PHE A 21 0.83 -10.72 7.45
N ILE A 22 0.62 -11.13 6.20
CA ILE A 22 -0.50 -10.61 5.40
C ILE A 22 -1.85 -11.01 6.02
N LEU A 23 -1.95 -12.23 6.53
CA LEU A 23 -3.16 -12.67 7.23
C LEU A 23 -3.47 -11.74 8.40
N GLU A 24 -2.47 -11.40 9.19
CA GLU A 24 -2.63 -10.47 10.32
C GLU A 24 -3.03 -9.08 9.84
N LEU A 25 -2.34 -8.55 8.86
CA LEU A 25 -2.57 -7.18 8.37
C LEU A 25 -3.97 -7.01 7.76
N LEU A 26 -4.40 -7.95 6.92
CA LEU A 26 -5.69 -7.86 6.23
C LEU A 26 -6.89 -8.09 7.16
N ASN A 27 -6.67 -8.58 8.36
CA ASN A 27 -7.72 -8.77 9.37
C ASN A 27 -7.60 -7.78 10.53
N ASP A 28 -6.68 -6.82 10.47
CA ASP A 28 -6.62 -5.74 11.42
C ASP A 28 -7.90 -4.90 11.36
N PRO A 29 -8.47 -4.47 12.52
CA PRO A 29 -9.71 -3.68 12.52
C PRO A 29 -9.65 -2.41 11.67
N GLY A 30 -8.51 -1.72 11.65
CA GLY A 30 -8.35 -0.52 10.80
C GLY A 30 -8.42 -0.85 9.32
N TRP A 31 -7.79 -1.94 8.90
CA TRP A 31 -7.89 -2.40 7.52
C TRP A 31 -9.34 -2.74 7.17
N LEU A 32 -10.01 -3.53 8.02
CA LEU A 32 -11.39 -3.94 7.75
C LEU A 32 -12.33 -2.72 7.69
N GLN A 33 -12.09 -1.71 8.50
CA GLN A 33 -12.92 -0.50 8.54
C GLN A 33 -12.77 0.34 7.26
N PHE A 34 -11.53 0.57 6.78
CA PHE A 34 -11.25 1.53 5.72
C PHE A 34 -11.00 0.89 4.35
N VAL A 35 -10.56 -0.34 4.30
CA VAL A 35 -10.29 -1.04 3.04
C VAL A 35 -11.33 -2.12 2.77
N GLY A 36 -11.74 -2.84 3.80
CA GLY A 36 -12.76 -3.88 3.70
C GLY A 36 -12.18 -5.28 3.78
N ASP A 37 -13.08 -6.24 3.93
CA ASP A 37 -12.73 -7.66 4.01
C ASP A 37 -12.37 -8.18 2.63
N LYS A 38 -11.15 -8.68 2.47
CA LYS A 38 -10.65 -9.25 1.21
C LYS A 38 -10.90 -10.75 1.10
N GLY A 39 -11.62 -11.34 2.07
CA GLY A 39 -11.87 -12.78 2.08
C GLY A 39 -10.66 -13.60 2.48
N VAL A 40 -9.68 -13.00 3.14
CA VAL A 40 -8.43 -13.65 3.53
C VAL A 40 -8.50 -13.97 5.02
N HIS A 41 -8.84 -15.22 5.35
CA HIS A 41 -9.05 -15.65 6.73
C HIS A 41 -8.19 -16.86 7.13
N THR A 42 -7.42 -17.42 6.19
CA THR A 42 -6.52 -18.53 6.43
C THR A 42 -5.16 -18.26 5.81
N LEU A 43 -4.15 -19.01 6.23
CA LEU A 43 -2.81 -18.91 5.64
C LEU A 43 -2.83 -19.23 4.15
N GLU A 44 -3.63 -20.23 3.75
CA GLU A 44 -3.76 -20.60 2.34
C GLU A 44 -4.38 -19.45 1.52
N GLU A 45 -5.40 -18.82 2.06
CA GLU A 45 -6.04 -17.67 1.40
C GLU A 45 -5.08 -16.48 1.32
N ALA A 46 -4.27 -16.25 2.36
CA ALA A 46 -3.25 -15.21 2.35
C ALA A 46 -2.19 -15.48 1.28
N ARG A 47 -1.77 -16.73 1.14
CA ARG A 47 -0.84 -17.12 0.08
C ARG A 47 -1.42 -16.86 -1.31
N GLY A 48 -2.69 -17.21 -1.51
CA GLY A 48 -3.38 -16.95 -2.77
C GLY A 48 -3.48 -15.46 -3.09
N TYR A 49 -3.79 -14.65 -2.08
CA TYR A 49 -3.82 -13.20 -2.21
C TYR A 49 -2.47 -12.65 -2.67
N LEU A 50 -1.36 -13.12 -2.07
CA LEU A 50 -0.01 -12.70 -2.44
C LEU A 50 0.33 -13.07 -3.88
N LEU A 51 0.03 -14.31 -4.27
CA LEU A 51 0.38 -14.80 -5.60
C LEU A 51 -0.42 -14.12 -6.70
N LYS A 52 -1.69 -13.85 -6.47
CA LYS A 52 -2.59 -13.25 -7.47
C LYS A 52 -2.54 -11.72 -7.49
N GLY A 53 -2.11 -11.10 -6.40
CA GLY A 53 -2.04 -9.65 -6.26
C GLY A 53 -0.63 -9.12 -6.44
N PRO A 54 0.09 -8.82 -5.34
CA PRO A 54 1.39 -8.16 -5.44
C PRO A 54 2.41 -8.89 -6.31
N ILE A 55 2.54 -10.19 -6.15
CA ILE A 55 3.55 -10.97 -6.90
C ILE A 55 3.25 -10.97 -8.38
N ASP A 56 1.99 -11.12 -8.75
CA ASP A 56 1.58 -11.03 -10.15
C ASP A 56 1.86 -9.64 -10.73
N MET A 57 1.59 -8.59 -9.95
CA MET A 57 1.84 -7.22 -10.38
C MET A 57 3.33 -6.97 -10.61
N TYR A 58 4.21 -7.48 -9.75
CA TYR A 58 5.65 -7.39 -9.97
C TYR A 58 6.06 -7.98 -11.32
N ARG A 59 5.48 -9.15 -11.65
CA ARG A 59 5.81 -9.82 -12.91
C ARG A 59 5.31 -9.08 -14.13
N ARG A 60 4.11 -8.50 -14.06
CA ARG A 60 3.51 -7.81 -15.20
C ARG A 60 4.01 -6.38 -15.36
N LEU A 61 4.23 -5.67 -14.28
CA LEU A 61 4.48 -4.22 -14.31
C LEU A 61 5.83 -3.82 -13.72
N GLY A 62 6.49 -4.72 -13.00
CA GLY A 62 7.78 -4.43 -12.36
C GLY A 62 7.67 -3.69 -11.03
N PHE A 63 6.45 -3.46 -10.54
CA PHE A 63 6.21 -2.80 -9.26
C PHE A 63 4.93 -3.34 -8.61
N GLY A 64 4.68 -2.96 -7.37
CA GLY A 64 3.50 -3.34 -6.61
C GLY A 64 3.60 -2.87 -5.18
N LEU A 65 2.80 -3.45 -4.29
CA LEU A 65 2.93 -3.22 -2.86
C LEU A 65 4.12 -4.01 -2.33
N TYR A 66 4.96 -3.35 -1.52
CA TYR A 66 6.15 -3.95 -0.94
C TYR A 66 5.96 -4.19 0.55
N LEU A 67 6.59 -5.25 1.06
CA LEU A 67 6.68 -5.44 2.50
C LEU A 67 7.58 -4.35 3.06
N THR A 68 7.10 -3.69 4.12
CA THR A 68 7.86 -2.67 4.83
C THR A 68 8.28 -3.26 6.17
N GLU A 69 9.58 -3.27 6.43
CA GLU A 69 10.12 -3.81 7.66
C GLU A 69 11.08 -2.84 8.31
N LEU A 70 11.23 -2.96 9.63
CA LEU A 70 12.21 -2.17 10.36
C LEU A 70 13.62 -2.60 9.93
N LYS A 71 14.43 -1.62 9.56
CA LYS A 71 15.77 -1.87 9.01
C LYS A 71 16.70 -2.59 9.99
N GLU A 72 16.64 -2.21 11.27
CA GLU A 72 17.49 -2.78 12.30
C GLU A 72 17.14 -4.23 12.63
N SER A 73 15.87 -4.53 12.79
CA SER A 73 15.41 -5.83 13.32
C SER A 73 14.88 -6.76 12.24
N GLY A 74 14.50 -6.23 11.07
CA GLY A 74 13.83 -7.01 10.04
C GLY A 74 12.39 -7.33 10.35
N VAL A 75 11.80 -6.72 11.37
CA VAL A 75 10.40 -6.97 11.76
C VAL A 75 9.46 -6.35 10.74
N PRO A 76 8.54 -7.13 10.15
CA PRO A 76 7.54 -6.58 9.23
C PRO A 76 6.55 -5.69 10.00
N ILE A 77 6.26 -4.51 9.47
CA ILE A 77 5.36 -3.55 10.12
C ILE A 77 4.18 -3.14 9.26
N GLY A 78 4.27 -3.35 7.95
CA GLY A 78 3.21 -2.94 7.03
C GLY A 78 3.56 -3.20 5.59
N ILE A 79 2.76 -2.62 4.72
CA ILE A 79 3.00 -2.62 3.28
C ILE A 79 2.93 -1.20 2.76
N CYS A 80 3.71 -0.91 1.71
CA CYS A 80 3.71 0.38 1.05
C CYS A 80 4.22 0.19 -0.38
N GLY A 81 3.60 0.83 -1.34
CA GLY A 81 4.06 0.69 -2.72
C GLY A 81 3.14 1.36 -3.71
N LEU A 82 3.19 0.85 -4.92
CA LEU A 82 2.48 1.42 -6.06
C LEU A 82 1.55 0.36 -6.65
N ILE A 83 0.35 0.77 -7.01
CA ILE A 83 -0.68 -0.13 -7.53
C ILE A 83 -1.26 0.44 -8.81
N LYS A 84 -1.43 -0.40 -9.81
CA LYS A 84 -2.22 -0.05 -10.99
C LYS A 84 -3.57 -0.75 -10.86
N ARG A 85 -4.62 0.01 -10.65
CA ARG A 85 -5.98 -0.51 -10.46
C ARG A 85 -6.79 -0.40 -11.73
N ASP A 86 -7.71 -1.34 -11.92
CA ASP A 86 -8.75 -1.18 -12.93
C ASP A 86 -9.65 -0.01 -12.52
N GLY A 87 -10.01 0.82 -13.46
CA GLY A 87 -10.85 1.99 -13.19
C GLY A 87 -10.09 3.27 -12.85
N LEU A 88 -8.78 3.18 -12.67
CA LEU A 88 -7.91 4.36 -12.54
C LEU A 88 -6.89 4.37 -13.66
N GLU A 89 -6.76 5.53 -14.29
CA GLU A 89 -5.80 5.73 -15.37
C GLU A 89 -4.37 5.76 -14.85
N ASP A 90 -4.16 6.40 -13.70
CA ASP A 90 -2.83 6.59 -13.12
C ASP A 90 -2.52 5.55 -12.06
N VAL A 91 -1.21 5.34 -11.82
CA VAL A 91 -0.72 4.49 -10.73
C VAL A 91 -0.99 5.20 -9.42
N ASP A 92 -1.43 4.45 -8.40
CA ASP A 92 -1.65 5.04 -7.07
C ASP A 92 -0.68 4.50 -6.02
N VAL A 93 -0.30 5.37 -5.08
CA VAL A 93 0.50 5.01 -3.93
C VAL A 93 -0.45 4.49 -2.83
N GLY A 94 -0.12 3.33 -2.27
CA GLY A 94 -0.89 2.72 -1.20
C GLY A 94 -0.02 2.34 -0.03
N PHE A 95 -0.62 2.30 1.16
CA PHE A 95 0.09 1.91 2.38
C PHE A 95 -0.89 1.43 3.44
N ALA A 96 -0.44 0.52 4.28
CA ALA A 96 -1.17 0.07 5.46
C ALA A 96 -0.17 -0.46 6.48
N PHE A 97 -0.38 -0.16 7.76
CA PHE A 97 0.53 -0.55 8.83
C PHE A 97 -0.25 -1.17 9.99
N LEU A 98 0.39 -2.10 10.69
CA LEU A 98 -0.16 -2.66 11.91
C LEU A 98 -0.34 -1.55 12.97
N PRO A 99 -1.35 -1.67 13.86
CA PRO A 99 -1.69 -0.60 14.80
C PRO A 99 -0.54 -0.13 15.68
N GLN A 100 0.32 -1.06 16.15
CA GLN A 100 1.42 -0.75 17.05
C GLN A 100 2.52 0.07 16.38
N PHE A 101 2.50 0.17 15.05
CA PHE A 101 3.50 0.95 14.31
C PHE A 101 2.94 2.22 13.69
N ARG A 102 1.67 2.54 13.97
CA ARG A 102 1.04 3.78 13.51
C ARG A 102 1.50 4.96 14.37
N THR A 103 1.30 6.17 13.86
CA THR A 103 1.63 7.44 14.53
C THR A 103 3.12 7.64 14.90
N LYS A 104 4.00 6.92 14.19
CA LYS A 104 5.45 6.99 14.39
C LYS A 104 6.19 7.55 13.18
N GLY A 105 5.45 7.98 12.16
CA GLY A 105 6.02 8.55 10.93
C GLY A 105 6.45 7.55 9.88
N TYR A 106 6.24 6.26 10.09
CA TYR A 106 6.67 5.24 9.13
C TYR A 106 5.90 5.31 7.80
N ALA A 107 4.61 5.60 7.85
CA ALA A 107 3.80 5.71 6.63
C ALA A 107 4.30 6.85 5.75
N TYR A 108 4.58 8.01 6.33
CA TYR A 108 5.12 9.14 5.58
C TYR A 108 6.50 8.83 5.03
N GLU A 109 7.36 8.24 5.85
CA GLU A 109 8.74 7.91 5.46
C GLU A 109 8.75 6.94 4.27
N SER A 110 7.97 5.87 4.34
CA SER A 110 7.91 4.87 3.27
C SER A 110 7.23 5.40 2.02
N ALA A 111 6.09 6.08 2.17
CA ALA A 111 5.34 6.59 1.02
C ALA A 111 6.12 7.69 0.29
N SER A 112 6.82 8.57 1.00
CA SER A 112 7.69 9.57 0.38
C SER A 112 8.77 8.92 -0.47
N ALA A 113 9.42 7.89 0.06
CA ALA A 113 10.47 7.18 -0.66
C ALA A 113 9.92 6.43 -1.88
N VAL A 114 8.73 5.83 -1.74
CA VAL A 114 8.06 5.14 -2.85
C VAL A 114 7.69 6.11 -3.96
N MET A 115 7.22 7.30 -3.63
CA MET A 115 6.88 8.32 -4.64
C MET A 115 8.13 8.77 -5.42
N VAL A 116 9.25 8.99 -4.73
CA VAL A 116 10.51 9.33 -5.39
C VAL A 116 10.96 8.18 -6.29
N TYR A 117 10.90 6.96 -5.80
CA TYR A 117 11.23 5.77 -6.59
C TYR A 117 10.36 5.65 -7.83
N GLY A 118 9.06 5.89 -7.68
CA GLY A 118 8.13 5.84 -8.80
C GLY A 118 8.45 6.84 -9.90
N LYS A 119 8.83 8.05 -9.52
CA LYS A 119 9.17 9.11 -10.48
C LYS A 119 10.56 8.93 -11.05
N ASP A 120 11.56 8.66 -10.22
CA ASP A 120 12.97 8.67 -10.64
C ASP A 120 13.41 7.35 -11.28
N VAL A 121 12.94 6.21 -10.77
CA VAL A 121 13.36 4.89 -11.28
C VAL A 121 12.34 4.34 -12.26
N LEU A 122 11.06 4.35 -11.90
CA LEU A 122 10.00 3.79 -12.76
C LEU A 122 9.54 4.77 -13.82
N LYS A 123 9.92 6.05 -13.74
CA LYS A 123 9.59 7.09 -14.72
C LYS A 123 8.09 7.31 -14.88
N LEU A 124 7.34 7.18 -13.80
CA LEU A 124 5.90 7.44 -13.82
C LEU A 124 5.66 8.96 -13.93
N GLU A 125 4.76 9.35 -14.82
CA GLU A 125 4.45 10.77 -15.03
C GLU A 125 3.62 11.33 -13.89
N ARG A 126 2.67 10.53 -13.39
CA ARG A 126 1.75 10.97 -12.34
C ARG A 126 1.48 9.83 -11.38
N ILE A 127 1.51 10.13 -10.10
CA ILE A 127 1.13 9.19 -9.04
C ILE A 127 -0.02 9.82 -8.27
N VAL A 128 -1.10 9.07 -8.10
CA VAL A 128 -2.28 9.49 -7.36
C VAL A 128 -2.44 8.65 -6.11
N ALA A 129 -3.49 8.91 -5.34
CA ALA A 129 -3.85 8.06 -4.21
C ALA A 129 -5.36 8.10 -4.02
N VAL A 130 -5.92 7.01 -3.53
CA VAL A 130 -7.33 6.92 -3.19
C VAL A 130 -7.48 6.56 -1.73
N THR A 131 -8.50 7.08 -1.08
CA THR A 131 -8.78 6.76 0.31
C THR A 131 -10.27 6.80 0.58
N SER A 132 -10.71 6.00 1.55
CA SER A 132 -12.08 6.05 2.04
C SER A 132 -12.42 7.47 2.52
N PRO A 133 -13.64 7.98 2.27
CA PRO A 133 -14.01 9.34 2.68
C PRO A 133 -13.88 9.58 4.18
N GLU A 134 -14.01 8.53 5.00
CA GLU A 134 -13.94 8.63 6.46
C GLU A 134 -12.52 8.52 7.01
N ASN A 135 -11.55 8.14 6.19
CA ASN A 135 -10.17 7.96 6.65
C ASN A 135 -9.41 9.29 6.63
N HIS A 136 -9.67 10.11 7.63
CA HIS A 136 -9.09 11.46 7.72
C HIS A 136 -7.58 11.43 7.97
N ASN A 137 -7.07 10.41 8.66
CA ASN A 137 -5.64 10.27 8.90
C ASN A 137 -4.88 10.01 7.60
N ALA A 138 -5.42 9.15 6.74
CA ALA A 138 -4.82 8.90 5.44
C ALA A 138 -4.86 10.16 4.57
N ALA A 139 -5.99 10.85 4.53
CA ALA A 139 -6.11 12.10 3.76
C ALA A 139 -5.09 13.14 4.21
N ARG A 140 -4.87 13.26 5.51
CA ARG A 140 -3.89 14.21 6.06
C ARG A 140 -2.47 13.84 5.64
N LEU A 141 -2.15 12.54 5.66
CA LEU A 141 -0.86 12.05 5.21
C LEU A 141 -0.65 12.32 3.72
N LEU A 142 -1.66 12.10 2.89
CA LEU A 142 -1.58 12.38 1.47
C LEU A 142 -1.29 13.86 1.21
N GLY A 143 -1.88 14.76 1.99
CA GLY A 143 -1.57 16.18 1.93
C GLY A 143 -0.10 16.48 2.23
N LYS A 144 0.48 15.80 3.23
CA LYS A 144 1.91 15.95 3.55
C LYS A 144 2.81 15.45 2.42
N LEU A 145 2.34 14.48 1.65
CA LEU A 145 3.08 13.98 0.48
C LEU A 145 2.98 14.92 -0.72
N GLY A 146 2.22 16.00 -0.61
CA GLY A 146 2.05 16.96 -1.69
C GLY A 146 0.86 16.67 -2.60
N LEU A 147 0.05 15.69 -2.27
CA LEU A 147 -1.14 15.34 -3.03
C LEU A 147 -2.34 16.13 -2.53
N ARG A 148 -3.24 16.49 -3.45
CA ARG A 148 -4.43 17.28 -3.13
C ARG A 148 -5.69 16.57 -3.60
N PHE A 149 -6.78 16.73 -2.84
CA PHE A 149 -8.07 16.20 -3.24
C PHE A 149 -8.48 16.77 -4.60
N GLU A 150 -8.86 15.88 -5.53
CA GLU A 150 -9.29 16.26 -6.86
C GLU A 150 -10.77 15.99 -7.11
N ARG A 151 -11.23 14.77 -6.78
CA ARG A 151 -12.61 14.36 -7.04
C ARG A 151 -12.93 13.05 -6.35
N MET A 152 -14.22 12.73 -6.33
CA MET A 152 -14.66 11.40 -5.91
C MET A 152 -14.57 10.46 -7.10
N VAL A 153 -14.21 9.21 -6.82
CA VAL A 153 -14.17 8.14 -7.81
C VAL A 153 -14.91 6.93 -7.27
N THR A 154 -15.45 6.12 -8.16
CA THR A 154 -16.12 4.86 -7.80
C THR A 154 -15.24 3.72 -8.28
N LEU A 155 -14.80 2.88 -7.37
CA LEU A 155 -13.89 1.78 -7.67
C LEU A 155 -14.48 0.45 -7.26
N GLY A 156 -14.11 -0.59 -8.02
CA GLY A 156 -14.48 -1.96 -7.74
C GLY A 156 -15.92 -2.30 -8.13
N THR A 157 -16.25 -3.57 -8.00
CA THR A 157 -17.56 -4.08 -8.38
C THR A 157 -18.67 -3.64 -7.42
N GLY A 158 -18.32 -3.28 -6.20
CA GLY A 158 -19.27 -2.81 -5.20
C GLY A 158 -19.65 -1.34 -5.33
N GLY A 159 -19.00 -0.58 -6.21
CA GLY A 159 -19.30 0.82 -6.43
C GLY A 159 -18.97 1.71 -5.25
N ALA A 160 -17.98 1.37 -4.43
CA ALA A 160 -17.57 2.18 -3.29
C ALA A 160 -17.00 3.52 -3.76
N GLU A 161 -17.49 4.61 -3.17
CA GLU A 161 -16.96 5.93 -3.45
C GLU A 161 -15.69 6.18 -2.65
N MET A 162 -14.67 6.68 -3.33
CA MET A 162 -13.37 6.99 -2.74
C MET A 162 -12.96 8.40 -3.11
N LYS A 163 -12.16 9.02 -2.25
CA LYS A 163 -11.54 10.31 -2.57
C LYS A 163 -10.27 10.07 -3.37
N LEU A 164 -10.13 10.76 -4.49
CA LEU A 164 -8.92 10.73 -5.30
C LEU A 164 -8.08 11.97 -5.00
N PHE A 165 -6.81 11.72 -4.71
CA PHE A 165 -5.80 12.76 -4.49
C PHE A 165 -4.74 12.68 -5.59
N GLY A 166 -4.35 13.81 -6.08
CA GLY A 166 -3.30 13.87 -7.09
C GLY A 166 -2.41 15.10 -7.04
#